data_555e10b1374f521b8b381665fd42b262
#
_entry.id   555e10b1374f521b8b381665fd42b262
#
_cell.length_a   1.000
_cell.length_b   1.000
_cell.length_c   1.000
_cell.angle_alpha   90.00
_cell.angle_beta   90.00
_cell.angle_gamma   90.00
#
_symmetry.space_group_name_H-M   'P 1'
#
loop_
_entity.id
_entity.type
_entity.pdbx_description
1 polymer ?
#
loop_
_entity_poly.entity_id
_entity_poly.type
_entity_poly.pdbx_seq_one_letter_code
_entity_poly.pdbx_strand_id
1 'polypeptide(L)'
;LAKKLLRAGIIVSAMTMISRVLGLVRDVVVANIMGAGAAADVFFFANKIPNFLRRLFAEGAFAQAFIPVLTEVHDKGDEAVLKDFVAKVSGTLGAIVFITAIVGVLGSSVLAALFGMGWFIDYLNDEPAGAKFELASLMLKITFPYIFFISLTGFAGAILNTLNKFAVAAFTPVLLNLSIIGCAYYLSHRFEEPAFALAWGVFIGGIVQLLFQVPFLYRAKLLVRPQWGWRDPNVVKVRTLMIPALFGVSVSQINLLLDTLIASFLMTGSISWLYYSDRLLEFPLGLFGIAIATVILPTLSRNHVQSDKKAFSDNIDWALRLIALMGIPAAVALFILAMPLLLVIFQRGEFTIEDSHMASLSLMAYSTGLFSFMLVKIFAPAFFSRQDTKTPVRYGIITMAANMVFNLILAVPFSYVGLAMATALSGSLNAFLLYRKLAQQGVYKITRQTWIFLLKIVAATLVMAACVAWYQSQLEWQNMVFTQRAIAISYVIGLGIIVYAVACLIFGVRTSHLSGAHKLN
;
A
#
# COMPACT_ATOMS: atom_id res chain seq x y z
N LEU A 1 -31.29 -4.82 -5.86
CA LEU A 1 -30.15 -4.64 -4.93
C LEU A 1 -28.83 -5.04 -5.61
N ALA A 2 -28.72 -6.25 -6.20
CA ALA A 2 -27.49 -6.76 -6.83
C ALA A 2 -26.94 -5.85 -7.95
N LYS A 3 -27.79 -5.31 -8.86
CA LYS A 3 -27.37 -4.37 -9.91
C LYS A 3 -26.80 -3.05 -9.33
N LYS A 4 -27.36 -2.53 -8.23
CA LYS A 4 -26.84 -1.30 -7.57
C LYS A 4 -25.48 -1.55 -6.93
N LEU A 5 -25.30 -2.69 -6.24
CA LEU A 5 -24.05 -3.08 -5.63
C LEU A 5 -22.96 -3.33 -6.68
N LEU A 6 -23.28 -4.01 -7.79
CA LEU A 6 -22.36 -4.22 -8.89
C LEU A 6 -21.90 -2.90 -9.52
N ARG A 7 -22.84 -1.98 -9.77
CA ARG A 7 -22.54 -0.65 -10.32
C ARG A 7 -21.66 0.16 -9.36
N ALA A 8 -21.94 0.13 -8.06
CA ALA A 8 -21.10 0.78 -7.04
C ALA A 8 -19.69 0.19 -7.03
N GLY A 9 -19.57 -1.14 -7.08
CA GLY A 9 -18.27 -1.82 -7.16
C GLY A 9 -17.45 -1.42 -8.39
N ILE A 10 -18.09 -1.34 -9.58
CA ILE A 10 -17.42 -0.90 -10.81
C ILE A 10 -16.93 0.55 -10.67
N ILE A 11 -17.75 1.45 -10.13
CA ILE A 11 -17.39 2.86 -9.94
C ILE A 11 -16.20 2.98 -8.98
N VAL A 12 -16.25 2.30 -7.83
CA VAL A 12 -15.13 2.31 -6.86
C VAL A 12 -13.87 1.77 -7.49
N SER A 13 -13.95 0.66 -8.23
CA SER A 13 -12.79 0.08 -8.92
C SER A 13 -12.20 1.02 -9.96
N ALA A 14 -13.04 1.69 -10.75
CA ALA A 14 -12.60 2.69 -11.73
C ALA A 14 -11.91 3.89 -11.07
N MET A 15 -12.48 4.43 -9.98
CA MET A 15 -11.88 5.54 -9.23
C MET A 15 -10.55 5.14 -8.58
N THR A 16 -10.48 3.92 -8.05
CA THR A 16 -9.24 3.36 -7.48
C THR A 16 -8.16 3.21 -8.56
N MET A 17 -8.53 2.76 -9.77
CA MET A 17 -7.59 2.65 -10.89
C MET A 17 -7.07 4.02 -11.33
N ILE A 18 -7.96 5.01 -11.47
CA ILE A 18 -7.58 6.40 -11.78
C ILE A 18 -6.61 6.94 -10.72
N SER A 19 -6.92 6.72 -9.44
CA SER A 19 -6.05 7.14 -8.33
C SER A 19 -4.66 6.48 -8.40
N ARG A 20 -4.58 5.20 -8.76
CA ARG A 20 -3.30 4.48 -8.89
C ARG A 20 -2.47 5.01 -10.06
N VAL A 21 -3.10 5.24 -11.20
CA VAL A 21 -2.43 5.82 -12.38
C VAL A 21 -1.91 7.23 -12.06
N LEU A 22 -2.75 8.07 -11.45
CA LEU A 22 -2.32 9.41 -11.03
C LEU A 22 -1.25 9.37 -9.93
N GLY A 23 -1.28 8.37 -9.04
CA GLY A 23 -0.22 8.12 -8.07
C GLY A 23 1.12 7.84 -8.73
N LEU A 24 1.13 7.04 -9.81
CA LEU A 24 2.34 6.80 -10.60
C LEU A 24 2.81 8.07 -11.32
N VAL A 25 1.88 8.82 -11.93
CA VAL A 25 2.22 10.11 -12.58
C VAL A 25 2.83 11.08 -11.57
N ARG A 26 2.26 11.18 -10.38
CA ARG A 26 2.84 11.96 -9.27
C ARG A 26 4.27 11.52 -8.96
N ASP A 27 4.50 10.21 -8.82
CA ASP A 27 5.81 9.67 -8.46
C ASP A 27 6.85 9.93 -9.58
N VAL A 28 6.42 9.88 -10.85
CA VAL A 28 7.26 10.28 -11.99
C VAL A 28 7.60 11.78 -11.95
N VAL A 29 6.63 12.64 -11.61
CA VAL A 29 6.86 14.08 -11.47
C VAL A 29 7.81 14.36 -10.31
N VAL A 30 7.63 13.69 -9.17
CA VAL A 30 8.51 13.80 -8.00
C VAL A 30 9.94 13.37 -8.35
N ALA A 31 10.11 12.24 -9.03
CA ALA A 31 11.40 11.75 -9.49
C ALA A 31 12.08 12.75 -10.46
N ASN A 32 11.32 13.31 -11.40
CA ASN A 32 11.84 14.29 -12.35
C ASN A 32 12.37 15.57 -11.67
N ILE A 33 11.74 16.01 -10.58
CA ILE A 33 12.08 17.28 -9.91
C ILE A 33 13.15 17.11 -8.85
N MET A 34 13.13 15.99 -8.11
CA MET A 34 14.00 15.80 -6.95
C MET A 34 15.00 14.65 -7.08
N GLY A 35 14.83 13.77 -8.07
CA GLY A 35 15.64 12.56 -8.18
C GLY A 35 15.52 11.64 -6.95
N ALA A 36 16.66 11.14 -6.48
CA ALA A 36 16.80 10.35 -5.26
C ALA A 36 17.86 10.94 -4.31
N GLY A 37 17.94 12.26 -4.25
CA GLY A 37 18.87 12.98 -3.38
C GLY A 37 18.36 13.16 -1.94
N ALA A 38 19.08 13.98 -1.16
CA ALA A 38 18.75 14.28 0.23
C ALA A 38 17.32 14.85 0.39
N ALA A 39 16.93 15.77 -0.48
CA ALA A 39 15.59 16.39 -0.44
C ALA A 39 14.48 15.37 -0.69
N ALA A 40 14.67 14.42 -1.62
CA ALA A 40 13.74 13.34 -1.87
C ALA A 40 13.61 12.38 -0.68
N ASP A 41 14.73 11.97 -0.10
CA ASP A 41 14.75 11.13 1.11
C ASP A 41 13.94 11.78 2.25
N VAL A 42 14.19 13.07 2.48
CA VAL A 42 13.51 13.83 3.54
C VAL A 42 12.01 14.01 3.24
N PHE A 43 11.64 14.26 1.99
CA PHE A 43 10.22 14.34 1.59
C PHE A 43 9.50 13.02 1.84
N PHE A 44 10.06 11.90 1.38
CA PHE A 44 9.44 10.60 1.61
C PHE A 44 9.38 10.23 3.10
N PHE A 45 10.42 10.57 3.86
CA PHE A 45 10.42 10.43 5.30
C PHE A 45 9.29 11.24 5.95
N ALA A 46 9.23 12.55 5.67
CA ALA A 46 8.24 13.45 6.24
C ALA A 46 6.79 13.06 5.88
N ASN A 47 6.59 12.44 4.72
CA ASN A 47 5.27 11.98 4.28
C ASN A 47 4.86 10.63 4.92
N LYS A 48 5.82 9.79 5.36
CA LYS A 48 5.52 8.50 6.00
C LYS A 48 4.79 8.66 7.33
N ILE A 49 5.16 9.64 8.15
CA ILE A 49 4.58 9.82 9.50
C ILE A 49 3.11 10.24 9.43
N PRO A 50 2.71 11.28 8.68
CA PRO A 50 1.29 11.58 8.49
C PRO A 50 0.50 10.45 7.84
N ASN A 51 1.10 9.72 6.90
CA ASN A 51 0.45 8.56 6.29
C ASN A 51 0.25 7.39 7.27
N PHE A 52 1.20 7.16 8.17
CA PHE A 52 1.02 6.20 9.27
C PHE A 52 -0.20 6.55 10.12
N LEU A 53 -0.29 7.81 10.56
CA LEU A 53 -1.40 8.28 11.37
C LEU A 53 -2.73 8.28 10.59
N ARG A 54 -2.71 8.59 9.30
CA ARG A 54 -3.87 8.47 8.42
C ARG A 54 -4.41 7.04 8.36
N ARG A 55 -3.56 6.06 8.15
CA ARG A 55 -3.95 4.63 8.14
C ARG A 55 -4.47 4.17 9.50
N LEU A 56 -3.91 4.72 10.57
CA LEU A 56 -4.34 4.41 11.93
C LEU A 56 -5.72 4.99 12.24
N PHE A 57 -5.93 6.28 11.98
CA PHE A 57 -7.13 7.01 12.38
C PHE A 57 -8.22 7.03 11.30
N ALA A 58 -7.89 7.34 10.04
CA ALA A 58 -8.90 7.59 9.02
C ALA A 58 -9.41 6.32 8.32
N GLU A 59 -8.55 5.38 7.98
CA GLU A 59 -8.88 4.21 7.15
C GLU A 59 -8.97 2.90 7.96
N GLY A 60 -8.28 2.83 9.08
CA GLY A 60 -8.15 1.61 9.87
C GLY A 60 -9.12 1.54 11.04
N ALA A 61 -8.59 1.82 12.22
CA ALA A 61 -9.31 1.61 13.48
C ALA A 61 -10.56 2.47 13.63
N PHE A 62 -10.51 3.74 13.18
CA PHE A 62 -11.66 4.63 13.28
C PHE A 62 -12.82 4.14 12.40
N ALA A 63 -12.57 3.83 11.14
CA ALA A 63 -13.63 3.37 10.23
C ALA A 63 -14.27 2.05 10.73
N GLN A 64 -13.45 1.12 11.23
CA GLN A 64 -13.93 -0.15 11.79
C GLN A 64 -14.82 0.04 13.03
N ALA A 65 -14.55 1.06 13.84
CA ALA A 65 -15.33 1.38 15.04
C ALA A 65 -16.56 2.24 14.74
N PHE A 66 -16.40 3.23 13.85
CA PHE A 66 -17.43 4.23 13.59
C PHE A 66 -18.55 3.74 12.68
N ILE A 67 -18.24 3.03 11.59
CA ILE A 67 -19.25 2.62 10.60
C ILE A 67 -20.35 1.73 11.21
N PRO A 68 -20.07 0.73 12.06
CA PRO A 68 -21.11 -0.08 12.68
C PRO A 68 -22.05 0.74 13.57
N VAL A 69 -21.49 1.66 14.36
CA VAL A 69 -22.30 2.51 15.25
C VAL A 69 -23.12 3.52 14.46
N LEU A 70 -22.54 4.10 13.41
CA LEU A 70 -23.25 5.00 12.48
C LEU A 70 -24.43 4.28 11.80
N THR A 71 -24.20 3.07 11.31
CA THR A 71 -25.25 2.27 10.68
C THR A 71 -26.38 1.95 11.66
N GLU A 72 -26.03 1.54 12.90
CA GLU A 72 -27.03 1.30 13.95
C GLU A 72 -27.89 2.52 14.26
N VAL A 73 -27.25 3.71 14.36
CA VAL A 73 -27.97 4.97 14.62
C VAL A 73 -28.82 5.39 13.39
N HIS A 74 -28.29 5.22 12.20
CA HIS A 74 -28.98 5.54 10.94
C HIS A 74 -30.23 4.64 10.74
N ASP A 75 -30.11 3.33 11.01
CA ASP A 75 -31.19 2.36 10.77
C ASP A 75 -32.35 2.49 11.80
N LYS A 76 -32.11 3.16 12.94
CA LYS A 76 -33.18 3.52 13.87
C LYS A 76 -34.11 4.61 13.33
N GLY A 77 -33.74 5.29 12.24
CA GLY A 77 -34.60 6.20 11.48
C GLY A 77 -34.83 7.57 12.11
N ASP A 78 -34.23 7.89 13.25
CA ASP A 78 -34.34 9.22 13.89
C ASP A 78 -33.23 10.16 13.35
N GLU A 79 -33.66 11.08 12.46
CA GLU A 79 -32.76 12.05 11.83
C GLU A 79 -32.11 13.01 12.83
N ALA A 80 -32.81 13.35 13.92
CA ALA A 80 -32.29 14.26 14.95
C ALA A 80 -31.17 13.56 15.76
N VAL A 81 -31.36 12.30 16.14
CA VAL A 81 -30.35 11.50 16.85
C VAL A 81 -29.13 11.27 15.94
N LEU A 82 -29.35 11.01 14.65
CA LEU A 82 -28.25 10.85 13.69
C LEU A 82 -27.42 12.13 13.58
N LYS A 83 -28.06 13.30 13.45
CA LYS A 83 -27.38 14.60 13.37
C LYS A 83 -26.61 14.92 14.67
N ASP A 84 -27.20 14.65 15.82
CA ASP A 84 -26.56 14.84 17.11
C ASP A 84 -25.32 13.93 17.26
N PHE A 85 -25.44 12.67 16.89
CA PHE A 85 -24.32 11.73 16.88
C PHE A 85 -23.19 12.18 15.96
N VAL A 86 -23.50 12.57 14.72
CA VAL A 86 -22.52 13.07 13.76
C VAL A 86 -21.85 14.37 14.29
N ALA A 87 -22.60 15.26 14.91
CA ALA A 87 -22.08 16.50 15.52
C ALA A 87 -21.07 16.20 16.65
N LYS A 88 -21.43 15.27 17.53
CA LYS A 88 -20.59 14.89 18.68
C LYS A 88 -19.35 14.11 18.29
N VAL A 89 -19.45 13.21 17.32
CA VAL A 89 -18.28 12.48 16.80
C VAL A 89 -17.36 13.44 16.03
N SER A 90 -17.90 14.28 15.15
CA SER A 90 -17.08 15.25 14.39
C SER A 90 -16.35 16.25 15.29
N GLY A 91 -17.02 16.75 16.33
CA GLY A 91 -16.38 17.68 17.28
C GLY A 91 -15.34 17.00 18.15
N THR A 92 -15.60 15.79 18.64
CA THR A 92 -14.67 15.05 19.48
C THR A 92 -13.44 14.58 18.67
N LEU A 93 -13.66 13.97 17.50
CA LEU A 93 -12.59 13.55 16.59
C LEU A 93 -11.80 14.77 16.11
N GLY A 94 -12.50 15.84 15.65
CA GLY A 94 -11.88 17.05 15.16
C GLY A 94 -10.97 17.71 16.21
N ALA A 95 -11.42 17.82 17.47
CA ALA A 95 -10.62 18.36 18.56
C ALA A 95 -9.37 17.50 18.84
N ILE A 96 -9.51 16.17 18.90
CA ILE A 96 -8.39 15.25 19.17
C ILE A 96 -7.35 15.33 18.06
N VAL A 97 -7.76 15.22 16.78
CA VAL A 97 -6.81 15.26 15.67
C VAL A 97 -6.22 16.66 15.46
N PHE A 98 -6.95 17.73 15.81
CA PHE A 98 -6.43 19.09 15.80
C PHE A 98 -5.32 19.27 16.83
N ILE A 99 -5.55 18.83 18.07
CA ILE A 99 -4.53 18.83 19.13
C ILE A 99 -3.34 17.97 18.71
N THR A 100 -3.58 16.79 18.15
CA THR A 100 -2.52 15.91 17.64
C THR A 100 -1.71 16.60 16.54
N ALA A 101 -2.36 17.35 15.63
CA ALA A 101 -1.68 18.11 14.59
C ALA A 101 -0.79 19.22 15.19
N ILE A 102 -1.30 19.98 16.16
CA ILE A 102 -0.50 21.01 16.87
C ILE A 102 0.70 20.39 17.58
N VAL A 103 0.47 19.32 18.35
CA VAL A 103 1.55 18.60 19.06
C VAL A 103 2.59 18.07 18.07
N GLY A 104 2.16 17.53 16.93
CA GLY A 104 3.07 17.04 15.90
C GLY A 104 3.87 18.14 15.21
N VAL A 105 3.26 19.31 14.96
CA VAL A 105 3.96 20.49 14.41
C VAL A 105 4.99 21.01 15.41
N LEU A 106 4.61 21.18 16.67
CA LEU A 106 5.53 21.64 17.72
C LEU A 106 6.62 20.61 18.03
N GLY A 107 6.27 19.32 17.99
CA GLY A 107 7.18 18.20 18.23
C GLY A 107 7.88 17.68 16.97
N SER A 108 7.83 18.40 15.85
CA SER A 108 8.38 17.92 14.56
C SER A 108 9.86 17.56 14.65
N SER A 109 10.67 18.33 15.38
CA SER A 109 12.09 18.04 15.60
C SER A 109 12.29 16.78 16.45
N VAL A 110 11.42 16.51 17.42
CA VAL A 110 11.48 15.28 18.21
C VAL A 110 11.10 14.09 17.36
N LEU A 111 10.10 14.20 16.51
CA LEU A 111 9.70 13.16 15.56
C LEU A 111 10.81 12.88 14.53
N ALA A 112 11.43 13.95 14.02
CA ALA A 112 12.57 13.85 13.10
C ALA A 112 13.75 13.17 13.78
N ALA A 113 14.06 13.48 15.03
CA ALA A 113 15.11 12.83 15.81
C ALA A 113 14.79 11.35 16.11
N LEU A 114 13.54 11.04 16.44
CA LEU A 114 13.13 9.69 16.80
C LEU A 114 13.18 8.72 15.60
N PHE A 115 12.64 9.12 14.46
CA PHE A 115 12.53 8.26 13.27
C PHE A 115 13.63 8.48 12.24
N GLY A 116 14.33 9.60 12.30
CA GLY A 116 15.54 9.93 11.53
C GLY A 116 16.78 9.99 12.41
N MET A 117 16.93 9.06 13.35
CA MET A 117 17.98 9.06 14.37
C MET A 117 19.39 9.13 13.76
N GLY A 118 19.62 8.49 12.61
CA GLY A 118 20.90 8.59 11.91
C GLY A 118 21.24 10.04 11.56
N TRP A 119 20.30 10.75 10.93
CA TRP A 119 20.48 12.15 10.58
C TRP A 119 20.59 13.09 11.79
N PHE A 120 19.92 12.75 12.90
CA PHE A 120 20.04 13.50 14.15
C PHE A 120 21.42 13.34 14.78
N ILE A 121 22.00 12.13 14.74
CA ILE A 121 23.36 11.89 15.22
C ILE A 121 24.38 12.64 14.35
N ASP A 122 24.20 12.61 13.02
CA ASP A 122 25.04 13.37 12.08
C ASP A 122 24.94 14.88 12.34
N TYR A 123 23.75 15.39 12.67
CA TYR A 123 23.53 16.79 13.07
C TYR A 123 24.28 17.15 14.36
N LEU A 124 24.26 16.28 15.37
CA LEU A 124 24.98 16.51 16.63
C LEU A 124 26.50 16.48 16.48
N ASN A 125 26.98 15.78 15.45
CA ASN A 125 28.40 15.66 15.15
C ASN A 125 28.89 16.67 14.10
N ASP A 126 28.03 17.63 13.70
CA ASP A 126 28.31 18.63 12.65
C ASP A 126 28.70 17.99 11.31
N GLU A 127 28.16 16.81 11.00
CA GLU A 127 28.36 16.12 9.72
C GLU A 127 27.43 16.68 8.63
N PRO A 128 27.84 16.70 7.33
CA PRO A 128 27.02 17.26 6.24
C PRO A 128 25.64 16.60 6.09
N ALA A 129 25.51 15.32 6.43
CA ALA A 129 24.25 14.58 6.38
C ALA A 129 23.25 15.05 7.45
N GLY A 130 23.72 15.74 8.49
CA GLY A 130 22.87 16.33 9.54
C GLY A 130 21.92 17.42 9.03
N ALA A 131 22.19 18.06 7.89
CA ALA A 131 21.26 19.00 7.25
C ALA A 131 19.90 18.37 6.92
N LYS A 132 19.85 17.05 6.70
CA LYS A 132 18.59 16.32 6.48
C LYS A 132 17.69 16.33 7.70
N PHE A 133 18.24 16.35 8.91
CA PHE A 133 17.47 16.45 10.15
C PHE A 133 16.71 17.77 10.25
N GLU A 134 17.38 18.90 9.95
CA GLU A 134 16.73 20.21 9.95
C GLU A 134 15.65 20.29 8.88
N LEU A 135 15.96 19.85 7.66
CA LEU A 135 15.02 19.81 6.55
C LEU A 135 13.82 18.90 6.88
N ALA A 136 14.04 17.72 7.48
CA ALA A 136 12.98 16.81 7.91
C ALA A 136 12.06 17.44 8.97
N SER A 137 12.64 18.15 9.95
CA SER A 137 11.88 18.87 10.97
C SER A 137 10.99 19.96 10.34
N LEU A 138 11.52 20.75 9.40
CA LEU A 138 10.75 21.78 8.68
C LEU A 138 9.65 21.17 7.80
N MET A 139 9.95 20.11 7.07
CA MET A 139 8.97 19.44 6.24
C MET A 139 7.84 18.82 7.05
N LEU A 140 8.15 18.21 8.19
CA LEU A 140 7.13 17.69 9.10
C LEU A 140 6.21 18.79 9.61
N LYS A 141 6.70 20.01 9.88
CA LYS A 141 5.84 21.15 10.25
C LYS A 141 4.80 21.47 9.19
N ILE A 142 5.14 21.32 7.91
CA ILE A 142 4.23 21.60 6.79
C ILE A 142 3.29 20.42 6.55
N THR A 143 3.81 19.18 6.58
CA THR A 143 3.02 17.99 6.22
C THR A 143 2.16 17.46 7.35
N PHE A 144 2.54 17.67 8.60
CA PHE A 144 1.85 17.08 9.75
C PHE A 144 0.39 17.56 9.91
N PRO A 145 0.02 18.82 9.64
CA PRO A 145 -1.38 19.26 9.68
C PRO A 145 -2.31 18.50 8.72
N TYR A 146 -1.75 17.82 7.72
CA TYR A 146 -2.51 16.94 6.83
C TYR A 146 -3.34 15.90 7.61
N ILE A 147 -2.87 15.44 8.78
CA ILE A 147 -3.61 14.47 9.59
C ILE A 147 -4.99 14.98 10.00
N PHE A 148 -5.12 16.26 10.31
CA PHE A 148 -6.40 16.86 10.66
C PHE A 148 -7.39 16.78 9.51
N PHE A 149 -6.99 17.21 8.32
CA PHE A 149 -7.84 17.22 7.14
C PHE A 149 -8.21 15.81 6.67
N ILE A 150 -7.24 14.91 6.63
CA ILE A 150 -7.48 13.55 6.13
C ILE A 150 -8.33 12.71 7.11
N SER A 151 -8.20 12.93 8.41
CA SER A 151 -9.05 12.27 9.40
C SER A 151 -10.52 12.70 9.28
N LEU A 152 -10.76 13.99 9.08
CA LEU A 152 -12.11 14.50 8.80
C LEU A 152 -12.63 14.06 7.43
N THR A 153 -11.74 13.94 6.44
CA THR A 153 -12.08 13.37 5.13
C THR A 153 -12.49 11.89 5.25
N GLY A 154 -11.77 11.11 6.04
CA GLY A 154 -12.13 9.72 6.35
C GLY A 154 -13.47 9.60 7.08
N PHE A 155 -13.72 10.47 8.05
CA PHE A 155 -15.01 10.57 8.75
C PHE A 155 -16.16 10.90 7.79
N ALA A 156 -16.00 11.94 6.96
CA ALA A 156 -16.97 12.32 5.95
C ALA A 156 -17.21 11.20 4.91
N GLY A 157 -16.14 10.54 4.49
CA GLY A 157 -16.20 9.40 3.59
C GLY A 157 -16.96 8.21 4.17
N ALA A 158 -16.79 7.92 5.46
CA ALA A 158 -17.54 6.87 6.16
C ALA A 158 -19.05 7.18 6.19
N ILE A 159 -19.43 8.43 6.45
CA ILE A 159 -20.84 8.86 6.38
C ILE A 159 -21.39 8.68 4.97
N LEU A 160 -20.68 9.17 3.95
CA LEU A 160 -21.12 9.08 2.55
C LEU A 160 -21.21 7.63 2.06
N ASN A 161 -20.33 6.76 2.50
CA ASN A 161 -20.38 5.32 2.21
C ASN A 161 -21.61 4.65 2.84
N THR A 162 -21.96 4.98 4.08
CA THR A 162 -23.17 4.49 4.74
C THR A 162 -24.44 4.95 3.98
N LEU A 163 -24.39 6.12 3.35
CA LEU A 163 -25.46 6.64 2.49
C LEU A 163 -25.37 6.14 1.03
N ASN A 164 -24.58 5.11 0.74
CA ASN A 164 -24.35 4.54 -0.59
C ASN A 164 -23.75 5.50 -1.63
N LYS A 165 -23.05 6.56 -1.19
CA LYS A 165 -22.35 7.52 -2.06
C LYS A 165 -20.85 7.19 -2.17
N PHE A 166 -20.54 5.95 -2.52
CA PHE A 166 -19.17 5.39 -2.55
C PHE A 166 -18.21 6.12 -3.49
N ALA A 167 -18.72 6.66 -4.61
CA ALA A 167 -17.90 7.33 -5.61
C ALA A 167 -17.16 8.56 -5.05
N VAL A 168 -17.80 9.30 -4.14
CA VAL A 168 -17.25 10.53 -3.56
C VAL A 168 -16.02 10.20 -2.71
N ALA A 169 -16.14 9.23 -1.80
CA ALA A 169 -15.04 8.79 -0.95
C ALA A 169 -13.89 8.17 -1.79
N ALA A 170 -14.24 7.36 -2.80
CA ALA A 170 -13.25 6.72 -3.67
C ALA A 170 -12.47 7.69 -4.57
N PHE A 171 -13.04 8.89 -4.85
CA PHE A 171 -12.38 9.92 -5.68
C PHE A 171 -11.36 10.77 -4.89
N THR A 172 -11.49 10.88 -3.57
CA THR A 172 -10.65 11.80 -2.77
C THR A 172 -9.14 11.59 -2.91
N PRO A 173 -8.57 10.37 -3.03
CA PRO A 173 -7.13 10.19 -3.24
C PRO A 173 -6.63 10.79 -4.56
N VAL A 174 -7.48 10.91 -5.57
CA VAL A 174 -7.17 11.58 -6.85
C VAL A 174 -6.80 13.04 -6.60
N LEU A 175 -7.52 13.72 -5.72
CA LEU A 175 -7.31 15.14 -5.39
C LEU A 175 -5.96 15.39 -4.71
N LEU A 176 -5.52 14.48 -3.84
CA LEU A 176 -4.19 14.56 -3.24
C LEU A 176 -3.10 14.48 -4.29
N ASN A 177 -3.20 13.51 -5.21
CA ASN A 177 -2.22 13.36 -6.28
C ASN A 177 -2.17 14.60 -7.19
N LEU A 178 -3.33 15.14 -7.56
CA LEU A 178 -3.42 16.37 -8.37
C LEU A 178 -2.84 17.58 -7.65
N SER A 179 -3.08 17.70 -6.33
CA SER A 179 -2.52 18.80 -5.52
C SER A 179 -1.00 18.75 -5.45
N ILE A 180 -0.42 17.56 -5.24
CA ILE A 180 1.04 17.39 -5.22
C ILE A 180 1.63 17.67 -6.61
N ILE A 181 1.04 17.15 -7.69
CA ILE A 181 1.48 17.41 -9.07
C ILE A 181 1.39 18.91 -9.38
N GLY A 182 0.27 19.55 -9.04
CA GLY A 182 0.07 20.99 -9.26
C GLY A 182 1.10 21.84 -8.51
N CYS A 183 1.33 21.56 -7.23
CA CYS A 183 2.34 22.27 -6.45
C CYS A 183 3.75 21.99 -6.96
N ALA A 184 4.06 20.78 -7.37
CA ALA A 184 5.32 20.42 -7.99
C ALA A 184 5.60 21.25 -9.25
N TYR A 185 4.59 21.41 -10.10
CA TYR A 185 4.72 22.15 -11.35
C TYR A 185 4.80 23.68 -11.16
N TYR A 186 3.92 24.26 -10.30
CA TYR A 186 3.80 25.69 -10.16
C TYR A 186 4.69 26.32 -9.07
N LEU A 187 5.09 25.55 -8.05
CA LEU A 187 5.79 26.09 -6.88
C LEU A 187 7.23 25.61 -6.74
N SER A 188 7.66 24.52 -7.38
CA SER A 188 9.00 23.95 -7.19
C SER A 188 10.13 24.95 -7.46
N HIS A 189 9.97 25.77 -8.49
CA HIS A 189 10.95 26.79 -8.88
C HIS A 189 10.89 28.07 -8.04
N ARG A 190 9.98 28.18 -7.08
CA ARG A 190 9.89 29.32 -6.16
C ARG A 190 10.57 29.07 -4.81
N PHE A 191 10.96 27.85 -4.55
CA PHE A 191 11.68 27.46 -3.36
C PHE A 191 13.11 27.07 -3.72
N GLU A 192 14.06 27.36 -2.83
CA GLU A 192 15.44 26.87 -2.95
C GLU A 192 15.48 25.34 -2.98
N GLU A 193 14.68 24.70 -2.10
CA GLU A 193 14.49 23.27 -2.07
C GLU A 193 13.11 22.90 -2.66
N PRO A 194 13.05 22.26 -3.85
CA PRO A 194 11.78 21.86 -4.48
C PRO A 194 10.87 20.98 -3.62
N ALA A 195 11.46 20.27 -2.68
CA ALA A 195 10.76 19.42 -1.74
C ALA A 195 9.70 20.18 -0.89
N PHE A 196 9.90 21.47 -0.61
CA PHE A 196 8.89 22.28 0.07
C PHE A 196 7.63 22.45 -0.76
N ALA A 197 7.73 22.58 -2.07
CA ALA A 197 6.56 22.63 -2.95
C ALA A 197 5.70 21.37 -2.82
N LEU A 198 6.34 20.21 -2.73
CA LEU A 198 5.65 18.93 -2.55
C LEU A 198 5.02 18.79 -1.16
N ALA A 199 5.71 19.25 -0.12
CA ALA A 199 5.17 19.31 1.25
C ALA A 199 3.90 20.18 1.31
N TRP A 200 3.93 21.36 0.68
CA TRP A 200 2.73 22.21 0.52
C TRP A 200 1.65 21.52 -0.32
N GLY A 201 2.03 20.74 -1.33
CA GLY A 201 1.11 19.92 -2.11
C GLY A 201 0.34 18.89 -1.25
N VAL A 202 1.00 18.29 -0.28
CA VAL A 202 0.36 17.39 0.70
C VAL A 202 -0.63 18.16 1.59
N PHE A 203 -0.21 19.30 2.12
CA PHE A 203 -1.05 20.14 2.98
C PHE A 203 -2.31 20.64 2.24
N ILE A 204 -2.12 21.24 1.06
CA ILE A 204 -3.21 21.73 0.21
C ILE A 204 -4.11 20.58 -0.22
N GLY A 205 -3.52 19.43 -0.55
CA GLY A 205 -4.25 18.21 -0.88
C GLY A 205 -5.21 17.78 0.21
N GLY A 206 -4.80 17.84 1.47
CA GLY A 206 -5.67 17.57 2.62
C GLY A 206 -6.88 18.51 2.68
N ILE A 207 -6.66 19.81 2.51
CA ILE A 207 -7.72 20.82 2.48
C ILE A 207 -8.70 20.53 1.33
N VAL A 208 -8.18 20.31 0.11
CA VAL A 208 -8.99 20.07 -1.09
C VAL A 208 -9.81 18.79 -0.94
N GLN A 209 -9.22 17.71 -0.39
CA GLN A 209 -9.94 16.46 -0.14
C GLN A 209 -11.12 16.65 0.81
N LEU A 210 -10.95 17.42 1.88
CA LEU A 210 -12.02 17.68 2.83
C LEU A 210 -13.10 18.59 2.21
N LEU A 211 -12.70 19.70 1.60
CA LEU A 211 -13.63 20.64 0.96
C LEU A 211 -14.46 20.01 -0.16
N PHE A 212 -13.87 19.06 -0.90
CA PHE A 212 -14.59 18.32 -1.95
C PHE A 212 -15.78 17.53 -1.38
N GLN A 213 -15.69 17.03 -0.16
CA GLN A 213 -16.78 16.24 0.44
C GLN A 213 -17.88 17.09 1.08
N VAL A 214 -17.58 18.35 1.45
CA VAL A 214 -18.53 19.26 2.14
C VAL A 214 -19.86 19.43 1.37
N PRO A 215 -19.90 19.69 0.05
CA PRO A 215 -21.16 19.83 -0.67
C PRO A 215 -22.04 18.58 -0.62
N PHE A 216 -21.42 17.39 -0.60
CA PHE A 216 -22.15 16.12 -0.53
C PHE A 216 -22.74 15.87 0.86
N LEU A 217 -22.01 16.25 1.93
CA LEU A 217 -22.56 16.24 3.30
C LEU A 217 -23.68 17.25 3.48
N TYR A 218 -23.54 18.45 2.90
CA TYR A 218 -24.59 19.45 2.92
C TYR A 218 -25.88 18.94 2.26
N ARG A 219 -25.78 18.36 1.07
CA ARG A 219 -26.92 17.73 0.36
C ARG A 219 -27.53 16.56 1.13
N ALA A 220 -26.73 15.88 1.93
CA ALA A 220 -27.18 14.79 2.80
C ALA A 220 -27.78 15.30 4.13
N LYS A 221 -27.80 16.62 4.36
CA LYS A 221 -28.22 17.27 5.63
C LYS A 221 -27.43 16.82 6.86
N LEU A 222 -26.21 16.32 6.66
CA LEU A 222 -25.32 15.84 7.70
C LEU A 222 -24.07 16.72 7.86
N LEU A 223 -24.06 17.92 7.24
CA LEU A 223 -23.12 18.97 7.55
C LEU A 223 -23.61 19.71 8.80
N VAL A 224 -23.20 19.22 9.95
CA VAL A 224 -23.65 19.70 11.27
C VAL A 224 -22.53 20.46 11.97
N ARG A 225 -22.88 21.34 12.90
CA ARG A 225 -21.86 22.03 13.72
C ARG A 225 -21.19 21.05 14.67
N PRO A 226 -19.87 20.94 14.65
CA PRO A 226 -19.13 20.06 15.55
C PRO A 226 -19.40 20.39 17.02
N GLN A 227 -19.64 19.37 17.83
CA GLN A 227 -19.85 19.50 19.28
C GLN A 227 -18.97 18.52 20.03
N TRP A 228 -18.46 18.93 21.20
CA TRP A 228 -17.73 18.02 22.07
C TRP A 228 -18.68 17.02 22.73
N GLY A 229 -18.45 15.74 22.50
CA GLY A 229 -19.32 14.66 22.96
C GLY A 229 -18.57 13.49 23.64
N TRP A 230 -17.47 13.76 24.34
CA TRP A 230 -16.61 12.70 24.92
C TRP A 230 -17.33 11.69 25.79
N ARG A 231 -18.39 12.11 26.52
CA ARG A 231 -19.19 11.29 27.43
C ARG A 231 -20.49 10.77 26.80
N ASP A 232 -20.79 11.11 25.57
CA ASP A 232 -21.97 10.61 24.87
C ASP A 232 -21.89 9.08 24.71
N PRO A 233 -22.98 8.33 24.99
CA PRO A 233 -22.96 6.87 24.95
C PRO A 233 -22.51 6.29 23.60
N ASN A 234 -22.93 6.89 22.48
CA ASN A 234 -22.57 6.44 21.13
C ASN A 234 -21.09 6.77 20.83
N VAL A 235 -20.59 7.92 21.25
CA VAL A 235 -19.17 8.30 21.14
C VAL A 235 -18.29 7.37 21.99
N VAL A 236 -18.73 7.05 23.20
CA VAL A 236 -18.05 6.07 24.07
C VAL A 236 -18.00 4.71 23.40
N LYS A 237 -19.09 4.27 22.75
CA LYS A 237 -19.14 3.01 22.00
C LYS A 237 -18.11 2.98 20.86
N VAL A 238 -18.04 4.04 20.05
CA VAL A 238 -17.02 4.20 19.00
C VAL A 238 -15.61 4.11 19.59
N ARG A 239 -15.33 4.86 20.65
CA ARG A 239 -14.03 4.86 21.32
C ARG A 239 -13.63 3.49 21.86
N THR A 240 -14.55 2.79 22.48
CA THR A 240 -14.31 1.44 23.05
C THR A 240 -13.99 0.43 21.96
N LEU A 241 -14.66 0.51 20.80
CA LEU A 241 -14.38 -0.34 19.65
C LEU A 241 -13.07 0.04 18.96
N MET A 242 -12.71 1.33 18.97
CA MET A 242 -11.53 1.84 18.27
C MET A 242 -10.22 1.41 18.96
N ILE A 243 -10.16 1.34 20.29
CA ILE A 243 -8.92 1.04 21.02
C ILE A 243 -8.30 -0.32 20.61
N PRO A 244 -9.04 -1.45 20.60
CA PRO A 244 -8.49 -2.73 20.12
C PRO A 244 -8.11 -2.70 18.64
N ALA A 245 -8.89 -2.00 17.81
CA ALA A 245 -8.60 -1.86 16.38
C ALA A 245 -7.32 -1.06 16.12
N LEU A 246 -7.03 -0.03 16.93
CA LEU A 246 -5.78 0.73 16.88
C LEU A 246 -4.57 -0.19 17.07
N PHE A 247 -4.59 -1.08 18.06
CA PHE A 247 -3.50 -2.03 18.29
C PHE A 247 -3.30 -2.96 17.09
N GLY A 248 -4.37 -3.48 16.50
CA GLY A 248 -4.29 -4.37 15.34
C GLY A 248 -3.69 -3.70 14.10
N VAL A 249 -4.07 -2.45 13.83
CA VAL A 249 -3.54 -1.68 12.69
C VAL A 249 -2.12 -1.18 12.97
N SER A 250 -1.80 -0.80 14.21
CA SER A 250 -0.49 -0.26 14.59
C SER A 250 0.64 -1.24 14.30
N VAL A 251 0.46 -2.53 14.57
CA VAL A 251 1.49 -3.56 14.39
C VAL A 251 2.05 -3.56 12.96
N SER A 252 1.18 -3.52 11.96
CA SER A 252 1.60 -3.52 10.57
C SER A 252 2.25 -2.20 10.11
N GLN A 253 1.89 -1.09 10.76
CA GLN A 253 2.39 0.24 10.38
C GLN A 253 3.69 0.62 11.10
N ILE A 254 3.92 0.13 12.31
CA ILE A 254 5.17 0.37 13.06
C ILE A 254 6.37 -0.13 12.27
N ASN A 255 6.26 -1.27 11.59
CA ASN A 255 7.35 -1.80 10.79
C ASN A 255 7.87 -0.80 9.73
N LEU A 256 6.96 -0.08 9.06
CA LEU A 256 7.33 0.93 8.07
C LEU A 256 8.13 2.11 8.67
N LEU A 257 7.83 2.48 9.91
CA LEU A 257 8.58 3.54 10.61
C LEU A 257 9.95 3.04 11.08
N LEU A 258 10.03 1.79 11.53
CA LEU A 258 11.29 1.17 11.93
C LEU A 258 12.23 0.96 10.74
N ASP A 259 11.71 0.55 9.59
CA ASP A 259 12.49 0.48 8.34
C ASP A 259 13.04 1.87 7.96
N THR A 260 12.26 2.92 8.18
CA THR A 260 12.68 4.30 7.90
C THR A 260 13.75 4.76 8.88
N LEU A 261 13.63 4.38 10.17
CA LEU A 261 14.65 4.63 11.18
C LEU A 261 15.99 3.99 10.78
N ILE A 262 15.99 2.72 10.38
CA ILE A 262 17.21 2.04 9.94
C ILE A 262 17.77 2.70 8.67
N ALA A 263 16.90 3.03 7.71
CA ALA A 263 17.30 3.70 6.47
C ALA A 263 17.93 5.07 6.69
N SER A 264 17.63 5.76 7.80
CA SER A 264 18.25 7.06 8.13
C SER A 264 19.75 6.96 8.46
N PHE A 265 20.26 5.76 8.81
CA PHE A 265 21.67 5.49 9.01
C PHE A 265 22.42 5.10 7.72
N LEU A 266 21.69 4.91 6.62
CA LEU A 266 22.25 4.46 5.37
C LEU A 266 22.60 5.64 4.46
N MET A 267 23.24 5.35 3.34
CA MET A 267 23.64 6.36 2.36
C MET A 267 22.46 7.18 1.84
N THR A 268 22.73 8.43 1.46
CA THR A 268 21.73 9.32 0.83
C THR A 268 21.18 8.67 -0.44
N GLY A 269 19.86 8.76 -0.63
CA GLY A 269 19.13 8.10 -1.72
C GLY A 269 18.45 6.81 -1.28
N SER A 270 18.88 6.19 -0.17
CA SER A 270 18.35 4.88 0.27
C SER A 270 16.84 4.86 0.45
N ILE A 271 16.26 5.87 1.07
CA ILE A 271 14.79 5.96 1.28
C ILE A 271 14.08 6.13 -0.06
N SER A 272 14.63 6.95 -0.94
CA SER A 272 14.05 7.24 -2.26
C SER A 272 14.13 6.02 -3.18
N TRP A 273 15.27 5.33 -3.26
CA TRP A 273 15.41 4.13 -4.08
C TRP A 273 14.48 3.00 -3.62
N LEU A 274 14.35 2.79 -2.31
CA LEU A 274 13.37 1.85 -1.76
C LEU A 274 11.94 2.25 -2.09
N TYR A 275 11.62 3.54 -2.03
CA TYR A 275 10.29 4.04 -2.35
C TYR A 275 9.91 3.79 -3.81
N TYR A 276 10.78 4.17 -4.77
CA TYR A 276 10.49 3.99 -6.19
C TYR A 276 10.41 2.52 -6.61
N SER A 277 11.25 1.66 -6.02
CA SER A 277 11.19 0.21 -6.27
C SER A 277 9.95 -0.43 -5.69
N ASP A 278 9.55 -0.08 -4.47
CA ASP A 278 8.31 -0.56 -3.85
C ASP A 278 7.07 -0.19 -4.67
N ARG A 279 7.07 1.00 -5.30
CA ARG A 279 6.01 1.42 -6.21
C ARG A 279 5.81 0.47 -7.38
N LEU A 280 6.88 0.01 -8.00
CA LEU A 280 6.78 -0.94 -9.10
C LEU A 280 6.32 -2.33 -8.63
N LEU A 281 6.72 -2.75 -7.45
CA LEU A 281 6.27 -3.98 -6.83
C LEU A 281 4.76 -3.96 -6.52
N GLU A 282 4.23 -2.82 -6.10
CA GLU A 282 2.80 -2.67 -5.77
C GLU A 282 1.87 -2.87 -6.98
N PHE A 283 2.34 -2.68 -8.22
CA PHE A 283 1.52 -2.86 -9.41
C PHE A 283 1.01 -4.30 -9.56
N PRO A 284 1.86 -5.33 -9.73
CA PRO A 284 1.37 -6.70 -9.85
C PRO A 284 0.72 -7.20 -8.57
N LEU A 285 1.22 -6.78 -7.40
CA LEU A 285 0.60 -7.12 -6.11
C LEU A 285 -0.84 -6.58 -6.01
N GLY A 286 -1.06 -5.35 -6.44
CA GLY A 286 -2.37 -4.72 -6.44
C GLY A 286 -3.31 -5.29 -7.50
N LEU A 287 -2.79 -5.54 -8.71
CA LEU A 287 -3.60 -6.04 -9.81
C LEU A 287 -4.08 -7.48 -9.55
N PHE A 288 -3.18 -8.36 -9.16
CA PHE A 288 -3.48 -9.79 -9.01
C PHE A 288 -3.82 -10.17 -7.57
N GLY A 289 -3.01 -9.73 -6.60
CA GLY A 289 -3.18 -10.13 -5.21
C GLY A 289 -4.45 -9.59 -4.58
N ILE A 290 -4.77 -8.31 -4.79
CA ILE A 290 -5.98 -7.70 -4.23
C ILE A 290 -7.23 -8.18 -4.97
N ALA A 291 -7.18 -8.34 -6.30
CA ALA A 291 -8.29 -8.85 -7.08
C ALA A 291 -8.74 -10.24 -6.59
N ILE A 292 -7.80 -11.13 -6.30
CA ILE A 292 -8.11 -12.47 -5.78
C ILE A 292 -8.59 -12.39 -4.33
N ALA A 293 -7.96 -11.57 -3.49
CA ALA A 293 -8.37 -11.41 -2.10
C ALA A 293 -9.82 -10.94 -1.94
N THR A 294 -10.29 -10.07 -2.85
CA THR A 294 -11.69 -9.57 -2.83
C THR A 294 -12.72 -10.64 -3.16
N VAL A 295 -12.35 -11.65 -3.92
CA VAL A 295 -13.24 -12.77 -4.31
C VAL A 295 -13.14 -13.93 -3.32
N ILE A 296 -11.93 -14.21 -2.82
CA ILE A 296 -11.68 -15.41 -2.01
C ILE A 296 -12.32 -15.32 -0.63
N LEU A 297 -12.28 -14.16 0.02
CA LEU A 297 -12.80 -14.01 1.39
C LEU A 297 -14.32 -14.30 1.49
N PRO A 298 -15.20 -13.70 0.66
CA PRO A 298 -16.63 -14.02 0.69
C PRO A 298 -16.92 -15.49 0.35
N THR A 299 -16.17 -16.05 -0.59
CA THR A 299 -16.32 -17.46 -1.02
C THR A 299 -15.98 -18.41 0.13
N LEU A 300 -14.84 -18.21 0.80
CA LEU A 300 -14.42 -19.02 1.94
C LEU A 300 -15.37 -18.86 3.13
N SER A 301 -15.87 -17.65 3.38
CA SER A 301 -16.85 -17.41 4.45
C SER A 301 -18.15 -18.18 4.21
N ARG A 302 -18.64 -18.21 2.97
CA ARG A 302 -19.82 -18.99 2.58
C ARG A 302 -19.59 -20.49 2.80
N ASN A 303 -18.46 -21.02 2.33
CA ASN A 303 -18.13 -22.43 2.52
C ASN A 303 -17.99 -22.80 3.99
N HIS A 304 -17.46 -21.91 4.81
CA HIS A 304 -17.36 -22.12 6.26
C HIS A 304 -18.74 -22.22 6.91
N VAL A 305 -19.65 -21.30 6.58
CA VAL A 305 -21.04 -21.31 7.10
C VAL A 305 -21.77 -22.58 6.68
N GLN A 306 -21.54 -23.05 5.43
CA GLN A 306 -22.12 -24.29 4.92
C GLN A 306 -21.44 -25.56 5.43
N SER A 307 -20.38 -25.42 6.25
CA SER A 307 -19.56 -26.53 6.77
C SER A 307 -18.93 -27.42 5.68
N ASP A 308 -18.78 -26.89 4.47
CA ASP A 308 -18.16 -27.61 3.33
C ASP A 308 -16.63 -27.47 3.35
N LYS A 309 -15.99 -28.37 4.09
CA LYS A 309 -14.53 -28.40 4.23
C LYS A 309 -13.81 -28.68 2.91
N LYS A 310 -14.43 -29.47 2.03
CA LYS A 310 -13.82 -29.81 0.74
C LYS A 310 -13.85 -28.60 -0.18
N ALA A 311 -14.99 -27.96 -0.38
CA ALA A 311 -15.10 -26.74 -1.16
C ALA A 311 -14.20 -25.62 -0.62
N PHE A 312 -14.05 -25.52 0.70
CA PHE A 312 -13.14 -24.57 1.35
C PHE A 312 -11.68 -24.80 0.91
N SER A 313 -11.21 -26.03 1.01
CA SER A 313 -9.86 -26.42 0.59
C SER A 313 -9.65 -26.25 -0.90
N ASP A 314 -10.62 -26.67 -1.73
CA ASP A 314 -10.57 -26.57 -3.19
C ASP A 314 -10.50 -25.13 -3.68
N ASN A 315 -11.21 -24.20 -2.99
CA ASN A 315 -11.15 -22.77 -3.32
C ASN A 315 -9.81 -22.12 -2.95
N ILE A 316 -9.18 -22.53 -1.85
CA ILE A 316 -7.80 -22.09 -1.54
C ILE A 316 -6.83 -22.62 -2.61
N ASP A 317 -6.96 -23.88 -3.00
CA ASP A 317 -6.12 -24.52 -4.02
C ASP A 317 -6.26 -23.83 -5.39
N TRP A 318 -7.50 -23.49 -5.77
CA TRP A 318 -7.80 -22.70 -6.97
C TRP A 318 -7.15 -21.32 -6.93
N ALA A 319 -7.30 -20.58 -5.83
CA ALA A 319 -6.71 -19.26 -5.67
C ALA A 319 -5.17 -19.31 -5.71
N LEU A 320 -4.57 -20.34 -5.10
CA LEU A 320 -3.13 -20.56 -5.14
C LEU A 320 -2.64 -20.80 -6.57
N ARG A 321 -3.34 -21.63 -7.35
CA ARG A 321 -2.99 -21.86 -8.77
C ARG A 321 -3.10 -20.59 -9.59
N LEU A 322 -4.14 -19.80 -9.36
CA LEU A 322 -4.35 -18.55 -10.08
C LEU A 322 -3.26 -17.51 -9.75
N ILE A 323 -2.90 -17.37 -8.46
CA ILE A 323 -1.79 -16.51 -8.04
C ILE A 323 -0.45 -17.02 -8.57
N ALA A 324 -0.22 -18.32 -8.59
CA ALA A 324 1.02 -18.88 -9.13
C ALA A 324 1.16 -18.60 -10.63
N LEU A 325 0.07 -18.78 -11.39
CA LEU A 325 0.04 -18.52 -12.82
C LEU A 325 0.45 -17.10 -13.18
N MET A 326 0.08 -16.11 -12.36
CA MET A 326 0.34 -14.69 -12.62
C MET A 326 1.53 -14.17 -11.81
N GLY A 327 1.64 -14.54 -10.54
CA GLY A 327 2.60 -13.99 -9.60
C GLY A 327 4.04 -14.47 -9.82
N ILE A 328 4.23 -15.76 -10.14
CA ILE A 328 5.58 -16.30 -10.38
C ILE A 328 6.22 -15.65 -11.61
N PRO A 329 5.58 -15.62 -12.80
CA PRO A 329 6.18 -14.94 -13.95
C PRO A 329 6.31 -13.43 -13.75
N ALA A 330 5.38 -12.78 -13.04
CA ALA A 330 5.49 -11.35 -12.72
C ALA A 330 6.69 -11.05 -11.82
N ALA A 331 6.95 -11.88 -10.81
CA ALA A 331 8.11 -11.74 -9.93
C ALA A 331 9.44 -11.87 -10.70
N VAL A 332 9.54 -12.88 -11.57
CA VAL A 332 10.74 -13.12 -12.39
C VAL A 332 10.90 -12.03 -13.45
N ALA A 333 9.82 -11.59 -14.07
CA ALA A 333 9.86 -10.48 -15.04
C ALA A 333 10.32 -9.17 -14.38
N LEU A 334 9.80 -8.83 -13.19
CA LEU A 334 10.26 -7.65 -12.42
C LEU A 334 11.73 -7.75 -12.05
N PHE A 335 12.20 -8.95 -11.68
CA PHE A 335 13.61 -9.17 -11.37
C PHE A 335 14.51 -8.89 -12.58
N ILE A 336 14.18 -9.46 -13.74
CA ILE A 336 15.00 -9.33 -14.95
C ILE A 336 14.90 -7.93 -15.54
N LEU A 337 13.71 -7.34 -15.53
CA LEU A 337 13.44 -6.04 -16.14
C LEU A 337 13.54 -4.86 -15.15
N ALA A 338 14.11 -5.07 -13.95
CA ALA A 338 14.17 -4.04 -12.91
C ALA A 338 14.84 -2.75 -13.43
N MET A 339 16.01 -2.85 -14.01
CA MET A 339 16.74 -1.69 -14.56
C MET A 339 16.01 -1.04 -15.75
N PRO A 340 15.57 -1.78 -16.79
CA PRO A 340 14.79 -1.20 -17.89
C PRO A 340 13.52 -0.50 -17.43
N LEU A 341 12.77 -1.07 -16.51
CA LEU A 341 11.53 -0.48 -16.00
C LEU A 341 11.79 0.87 -15.29
N LEU A 342 12.81 0.94 -14.46
CA LEU A 342 13.18 2.19 -13.78
C LEU A 342 13.67 3.25 -14.75
N LEU A 343 14.47 2.87 -15.75
CA LEU A 343 14.91 3.77 -16.82
C LEU A 343 13.72 4.33 -17.62
N VAL A 344 12.76 3.50 -17.96
CA VAL A 344 11.59 3.94 -18.74
C VAL A 344 10.65 4.81 -17.92
N ILE A 345 10.38 4.44 -16.67
CA ILE A 345 9.34 5.08 -15.87
C ILE A 345 9.85 6.34 -15.18
N PHE A 346 11.05 6.28 -14.57
CA PHE A 346 11.52 7.35 -13.69
C PHE A 346 12.72 8.15 -14.23
N GLN A 347 13.59 7.58 -15.07
CA GLN A 347 14.82 8.24 -15.48
C GLN A 347 14.54 9.44 -16.38
N ARG A 348 14.43 10.60 -15.76
CA ARG A 348 14.33 11.93 -16.38
C ARG A 348 14.61 13.02 -15.34
N GLY A 349 15.04 14.19 -15.81
CA GLY A 349 15.39 15.34 -14.94
C GLY A 349 16.46 14.96 -13.94
N GLU A 350 16.16 15.20 -12.66
CA GLU A 350 17.07 14.94 -11.54
C GLU A 350 17.22 13.44 -11.21
N PHE A 351 16.32 12.56 -11.67
CA PHE A 351 16.45 11.11 -11.47
C PHE A 351 17.41 10.53 -12.51
N THR A 352 18.62 10.24 -12.07
CA THR A 352 19.74 9.85 -12.91
C THR A 352 19.70 8.37 -13.35
N ILE A 353 20.60 7.99 -14.25
CA ILE A 353 20.85 6.58 -14.61
C ILE A 353 21.38 5.81 -13.39
N GLU A 354 22.24 6.46 -12.57
CA GLU A 354 22.75 5.87 -11.34
C GLU A 354 21.62 5.59 -10.35
N ASP A 355 20.70 6.53 -10.15
CA ASP A 355 19.50 6.31 -9.32
C ASP A 355 18.67 5.14 -9.82
N SER A 356 18.52 5.01 -11.14
CA SER A 356 17.81 3.86 -11.74
C SER A 356 18.53 2.55 -11.45
N HIS A 357 19.87 2.54 -11.50
CA HIS A 357 20.66 1.37 -11.15
C HIS A 357 20.50 1.01 -9.66
N MET A 358 20.67 1.98 -8.77
CA MET A 358 20.54 1.75 -7.33
C MET A 358 19.13 1.28 -6.95
N ALA A 359 18.08 1.91 -7.49
CA ALA A 359 16.71 1.48 -7.25
C ALA A 359 16.41 0.10 -7.87
N SER A 360 17.07 -0.28 -8.98
CA SER A 360 16.89 -1.60 -9.59
C SER A 360 17.35 -2.74 -8.67
N LEU A 361 18.42 -2.54 -7.90
CA LEU A 361 18.92 -3.54 -6.95
C LEU A 361 17.89 -3.82 -5.85
N SER A 362 17.24 -2.78 -5.31
CA SER A 362 16.17 -2.98 -4.34
C SER A 362 14.90 -3.58 -4.95
N LEU A 363 14.57 -3.23 -6.21
CA LEU A 363 13.45 -3.86 -6.91
C LEU A 363 13.68 -5.35 -7.16
N MET A 364 14.90 -5.73 -7.54
CA MET A 364 15.28 -7.15 -7.67
C MET A 364 15.10 -7.88 -6.35
N ALA A 365 15.56 -7.30 -5.24
CA ALA A 365 15.39 -7.88 -3.91
C ALA A 365 13.91 -8.03 -3.52
N TYR A 366 13.11 -6.98 -3.68
CA TYR A 366 11.67 -7.02 -3.40
C TYR A 366 10.91 -8.03 -4.25
N SER A 367 11.26 -8.17 -5.53
CA SER A 367 10.57 -9.06 -6.46
C SER A 367 10.67 -10.53 -6.04
N THR A 368 11.71 -10.92 -5.31
CA THR A 368 11.84 -12.28 -4.75
C THR A 368 10.74 -12.59 -3.73
N GLY A 369 10.20 -11.58 -3.06
CA GLY A 369 9.08 -11.71 -2.10
C GLY A 369 7.70 -11.60 -2.71
N LEU A 370 7.55 -11.15 -3.96
CA LEU A 370 6.26 -10.81 -4.57
C LEU A 370 5.25 -11.95 -4.50
N PHE A 371 5.65 -13.16 -4.89
CA PHE A 371 4.77 -14.33 -4.85
C PHE A 371 4.30 -14.63 -3.42
N SER A 372 5.21 -14.53 -2.45
CA SER A 372 4.88 -14.72 -1.02
C SER A 372 3.92 -13.66 -0.49
N PHE A 373 4.09 -12.40 -0.88
CA PHE A 373 3.14 -11.33 -0.52
C PHE A 373 1.73 -11.61 -1.08
N MET A 374 1.65 -12.15 -2.29
CA MET A 374 0.37 -12.56 -2.88
C MET A 374 -0.24 -13.76 -2.14
N LEU A 375 0.57 -14.74 -1.71
CA LEU A 375 0.10 -15.91 -0.94
C LEU A 375 -0.52 -15.49 0.40
N VAL A 376 0.04 -14.50 1.08
CA VAL A 376 -0.55 -13.95 2.30
C VAL A 376 -1.97 -13.43 2.06
N LYS A 377 -2.25 -12.87 0.85
CA LYS A 377 -3.60 -12.41 0.46
C LYS A 377 -4.62 -13.53 0.24
N ILE A 378 -4.17 -14.79 0.22
CA ILE A 378 -5.06 -15.98 0.22
C ILE A 378 -5.13 -16.59 1.62
N PHE A 379 -3.98 -16.81 2.25
CA PHE A 379 -3.93 -17.58 3.50
C PHE A 379 -4.48 -16.80 4.70
N ALA A 380 -4.27 -15.50 4.80
CA ALA A 380 -4.86 -14.70 5.88
C ALA A 380 -6.41 -14.66 5.82
N PRO A 381 -7.06 -14.42 4.66
CA PRO A 381 -8.50 -14.56 4.53
C PRO A 381 -9.05 -15.95 4.91
N ALA A 382 -8.28 -17.03 4.73
CA ALA A 382 -8.70 -18.37 5.14
C ALA A 382 -8.87 -18.50 6.68
N PHE A 383 -8.15 -17.71 7.46
CA PHE A 383 -8.38 -17.60 8.90
C PHE A 383 -9.53 -16.64 9.21
N PHE A 384 -9.56 -15.45 8.58
CA PHE A 384 -10.61 -14.45 8.83
C PHE A 384 -12.02 -14.99 8.51
N SER A 385 -12.16 -15.78 7.44
CA SER A 385 -13.43 -16.43 7.06
C SER A 385 -13.95 -17.40 8.12
N ARG A 386 -13.07 -17.93 8.99
CA ARG A 386 -13.39 -18.80 10.12
C ARG A 386 -13.44 -18.05 11.45
N GLN A 387 -13.45 -16.70 11.41
CA GLN A 387 -13.43 -15.81 12.58
C GLN A 387 -12.16 -15.94 13.44
N ASP A 388 -11.11 -16.57 12.93
CA ASP A 388 -9.80 -16.62 13.59
C ASP A 388 -8.95 -15.42 13.18
N THR A 389 -9.13 -14.30 13.87
CA THR A 389 -8.30 -13.11 13.66
C THR A 389 -6.99 -13.16 14.45
N LYS A 390 -6.93 -14.00 15.49
CA LYS A 390 -5.76 -14.08 16.39
C LYS A 390 -4.54 -14.68 15.71
N THR A 391 -4.73 -15.72 14.90
CA THR A 391 -3.62 -16.44 14.24
C THR A 391 -2.87 -15.54 13.23
N PRO A 392 -3.53 -14.84 12.26
CA PRO A 392 -2.83 -13.94 11.37
C PRO A 392 -2.14 -12.78 12.09
N VAL A 393 -2.77 -12.20 13.12
CA VAL A 393 -2.17 -11.12 13.92
C VAL A 393 -0.92 -11.62 14.66
N ARG A 394 -0.98 -12.79 15.30
CA ARG A 394 0.18 -13.38 15.97
C ARG A 394 1.35 -13.60 15.01
N TYR A 395 1.08 -14.18 13.84
CA TYR A 395 2.13 -14.38 12.85
C TYR A 395 2.62 -13.06 12.24
N GLY A 396 1.75 -12.07 12.08
CA GLY A 396 2.14 -10.71 11.71
C GLY A 396 3.15 -10.11 12.70
N ILE A 397 2.93 -10.25 14.00
CA ILE A 397 3.87 -9.80 15.05
C ILE A 397 5.21 -10.56 14.98
N ILE A 398 5.16 -11.89 14.84
CA ILE A 398 6.38 -12.72 14.73
C ILE A 398 7.20 -12.31 13.50
N THR A 399 6.55 -12.13 12.36
CA THR A 399 7.24 -11.76 11.12
C THR A 399 7.72 -10.32 11.12
N MET A 400 7.05 -9.42 11.83
CA MET A 400 7.53 -8.07 12.08
C MET A 400 8.83 -8.10 12.92
N ALA A 401 8.86 -8.87 14.00
CA ALA A 401 10.06 -9.05 14.81
C ALA A 401 11.21 -9.69 14.00
N ALA A 402 10.88 -10.71 13.18
CA ALA A 402 11.85 -11.31 12.26
C ALA A 402 12.37 -10.32 11.22
N ASN A 403 11.50 -9.46 10.67
CA ASN A 403 11.90 -8.39 9.74
C ASN A 403 12.91 -7.44 10.38
N MET A 404 12.69 -7.03 11.64
CA MET A 404 13.65 -6.19 12.38
C MET A 404 15.02 -6.87 12.50
N VAL A 405 15.04 -8.16 12.85
CA VAL A 405 16.28 -8.93 12.94
C VAL A 405 16.95 -9.04 11.57
N PHE A 406 16.20 -9.35 10.51
CA PHE A 406 16.74 -9.41 9.15
C PHE A 406 17.25 -8.06 8.67
N ASN A 407 16.57 -6.96 8.98
CA ASN A 407 17.04 -5.61 8.68
C ASN A 407 18.42 -5.33 9.30
N LEU A 408 18.57 -5.62 10.59
CA LEU A 408 19.84 -5.40 11.30
C LEU A 408 20.98 -6.26 10.74
N ILE A 409 20.69 -7.51 10.39
CA ILE A 409 21.69 -8.43 9.84
C ILE A 409 22.07 -8.06 8.41
N LEU A 410 21.07 -7.74 7.56
CA LEU A 410 21.27 -7.55 6.13
C LEU A 410 21.64 -6.11 5.75
N ALA A 411 21.28 -5.11 6.55
CA ALA A 411 21.66 -3.73 6.29
C ALA A 411 23.18 -3.52 6.34
N VAL A 412 23.91 -4.26 7.18
CA VAL A 412 25.36 -4.14 7.29
C VAL A 412 26.07 -4.52 5.99
N PRO A 413 25.87 -5.74 5.40
CA PRO A 413 26.56 -6.12 4.16
C PRO A 413 25.92 -5.56 2.89
N PHE A 414 24.59 -5.27 2.87
CA PHE A 414 23.83 -4.94 1.67
C PHE A 414 23.21 -3.54 1.69
N SER A 415 23.42 -2.76 2.74
CA SER A 415 22.86 -1.41 2.89
C SER A 415 21.33 -1.41 2.68
N TYR A 416 20.77 -0.45 1.92
CA TYR A 416 19.32 -0.35 1.65
C TYR A 416 18.74 -1.58 0.92
N VAL A 417 19.54 -2.28 0.09
CA VAL A 417 19.10 -3.53 -0.55
C VAL A 417 18.80 -4.59 0.49
N GLY A 418 19.57 -4.59 1.60
CA GLY A 418 19.33 -5.48 2.75
C GLY A 418 17.95 -5.29 3.38
N LEU A 419 17.41 -4.06 3.42
CA LEU A 419 16.05 -3.79 3.90
C LEU A 419 14.99 -4.39 2.95
N ALA A 420 15.22 -4.28 1.65
CA ALA A 420 14.34 -4.90 0.64
C ALA A 420 14.36 -6.43 0.74
N MET A 421 15.56 -7.02 0.93
CA MET A 421 15.72 -8.46 1.16
C MET A 421 15.04 -8.91 2.45
N ALA A 422 15.19 -8.17 3.54
CA ALA A 422 14.55 -8.46 4.82
C ALA A 422 13.02 -8.46 4.70
N THR A 423 12.46 -7.50 3.96
CA THR A 423 11.03 -7.43 3.68
C THR A 423 10.56 -8.64 2.87
N ALA A 424 11.30 -9.04 1.84
CA ALA A 424 10.99 -10.24 1.05
C ALA A 424 11.04 -11.53 1.89
N LEU A 425 12.08 -11.67 2.74
CA LEU A 425 12.23 -12.81 3.64
C LEU A 425 11.12 -12.87 4.70
N SER A 426 10.80 -11.75 5.32
CA SER A 426 9.73 -11.69 6.33
C SER A 426 8.35 -11.98 5.73
N GLY A 427 8.07 -11.49 4.52
CA GLY A 427 6.86 -11.82 3.78
C GLY A 427 6.77 -13.31 3.43
N SER A 428 7.91 -13.91 3.05
CA SER A 428 8.00 -15.35 2.78
C SER A 428 7.81 -16.17 4.06
N LEU A 429 8.38 -15.73 5.17
CA LEU A 429 8.15 -16.35 6.48
C LEU A 429 6.67 -16.27 6.88
N ASN A 430 6.01 -15.14 6.66
CA ASN A 430 4.59 -14.96 6.96
C ASN A 430 3.71 -15.93 6.15
N ALA A 431 3.93 -16.01 4.84
CA ALA A 431 3.24 -16.95 3.97
C ALA A 431 3.45 -18.40 4.42
N PHE A 432 4.70 -18.76 4.76
CA PHE A 432 5.04 -20.10 5.24
C PHE A 432 4.36 -20.43 6.57
N LEU A 433 4.38 -19.53 7.55
CA LEU A 433 3.76 -19.76 8.87
C LEU A 433 2.24 -19.90 8.75
N LEU A 434 1.59 -19.07 7.95
CA LEU A 434 0.15 -19.16 7.69
C LEU A 434 -0.19 -20.50 7.00
N TYR A 435 0.55 -20.87 5.97
CA TYR A 435 0.36 -22.17 5.28
C TYR A 435 0.55 -23.36 6.24
N ARG A 436 1.67 -23.35 6.98
CA ARG A 436 1.98 -24.41 7.95
C ARG A 436 0.85 -24.60 8.96
N LYS A 437 0.26 -23.49 9.44
CA LYS A 437 -0.85 -23.54 10.40
C LYS A 437 -2.12 -24.09 9.77
N LEU A 438 -2.47 -23.71 8.52
CA LEU A 438 -3.59 -24.28 7.79
C LEU A 438 -3.42 -25.80 7.59
N ALA A 439 -2.19 -26.23 7.29
CA ALA A 439 -1.87 -27.65 7.11
C ALA A 439 -1.94 -28.43 8.43
N GLN A 440 -1.45 -27.86 9.55
CA GLN A 440 -1.55 -28.48 10.88
C GLN A 440 -2.99 -28.61 11.36
N GLN A 441 -3.84 -27.65 11.04
CA GLN A 441 -5.27 -27.70 11.37
C GLN A 441 -6.09 -28.62 10.45
N GLY A 442 -5.46 -29.24 9.45
CA GLY A 442 -6.14 -30.08 8.46
C GLY A 442 -7.12 -29.32 7.55
N VAL A 443 -6.98 -27.99 7.47
CA VAL A 443 -7.86 -27.11 6.69
C VAL A 443 -7.48 -27.11 5.23
N TYR A 444 -6.17 -27.04 4.95
CA TYR A 444 -5.63 -27.01 3.61
C TYR A 444 -4.23 -27.62 3.56
N LYS A 445 -4.01 -28.48 2.57
CA LYS A 445 -2.68 -28.98 2.18
C LYS A 445 -2.57 -28.92 0.66
N ILE A 446 -1.43 -28.47 0.16
CA ILE A 446 -1.16 -28.42 -1.29
C ILE A 446 -1.29 -29.85 -1.85
N THR A 447 -2.16 -30.01 -2.84
CA THR A 447 -2.41 -31.30 -3.47
C THR A 447 -1.25 -31.68 -4.42
N ARG A 448 -1.10 -33.00 -4.70
CA ARG A 448 -0.12 -33.45 -5.71
C ARG A 448 -0.34 -32.80 -7.07
N GLN A 449 -1.60 -32.59 -7.45
CA GLN A 449 -1.96 -31.96 -8.72
C GLN A 449 -1.49 -30.50 -8.75
N THR A 450 -1.63 -29.77 -7.64
CA THR A 450 -1.16 -28.40 -7.53
C THR A 450 0.37 -28.32 -7.52
N TRP A 451 1.07 -29.27 -6.90
CA TRP A 451 2.53 -29.33 -7.02
C TRP A 451 2.99 -29.54 -8.48
N ILE A 452 2.35 -30.44 -9.21
CA ILE A 452 2.64 -30.65 -10.64
C ILE A 452 2.33 -29.37 -11.43
N PHE A 453 1.22 -28.68 -11.12
CA PHE A 453 0.87 -27.42 -11.75
C PHE A 453 1.94 -26.34 -11.48
N LEU A 454 2.38 -26.19 -10.22
CA LEU A 454 3.43 -25.25 -9.85
C LEU A 454 4.74 -25.53 -10.60
N LEU A 455 5.14 -26.79 -10.71
CA LEU A 455 6.34 -27.17 -11.47
C LEU A 455 6.23 -26.79 -12.95
N LYS A 456 5.05 -26.97 -13.58
CA LYS A 456 4.80 -26.52 -14.96
C LYS A 456 4.89 -25.01 -15.11
N ILE A 457 4.34 -24.26 -14.14
CA ILE A 457 4.42 -22.79 -14.13
C ILE A 457 5.87 -22.33 -13.98
N VAL A 458 6.63 -22.93 -13.08
CA VAL A 458 8.06 -22.62 -12.92
C VAL A 458 8.83 -22.92 -14.20
N ALA A 459 8.61 -24.07 -14.83
CA ALA A 459 9.26 -24.42 -16.09
C ALA A 459 8.91 -23.41 -17.21
N ALA A 460 7.63 -23.05 -17.36
CA ALA A 460 7.20 -22.05 -18.33
C ALA A 460 7.82 -20.67 -18.05
N THR A 461 7.90 -20.31 -16.76
CA THR A 461 8.54 -19.05 -16.32
C THR A 461 10.04 -19.03 -16.63
N LEU A 462 10.74 -20.16 -16.47
CA LEU A 462 12.17 -20.24 -16.81
C LEU A 462 12.40 -20.08 -18.32
N VAL A 463 11.54 -20.62 -19.16
CA VAL A 463 11.60 -20.41 -20.63
C VAL A 463 11.38 -18.93 -20.96
N MET A 464 10.36 -18.32 -20.38
CA MET A 464 10.12 -16.88 -20.51
C MET A 464 11.32 -16.06 -20.03
N ALA A 465 11.85 -16.39 -18.86
CA ALA A 465 12.99 -15.70 -18.24
C ALA A 465 14.22 -15.75 -19.15
N ALA A 466 14.56 -16.90 -19.70
CA ALA A 466 15.70 -17.05 -20.62
C ALA A 466 15.52 -16.20 -21.87
N CYS A 467 14.32 -16.21 -22.46
CA CYS A 467 14.02 -15.44 -23.66
C CYS A 467 14.07 -13.91 -23.39
N VAL A 468 13.42 -13.47 -22.31
CA VAL A 468 13.39 -12.05 -21.92
C VAL A 468 14.78 -11.55 -21.55
N ALA A 469 15.54 -12.32 -20.76
CA ALA A 469 16.90 -11.98 -20.37
C ALA A 469 17.85 -11.88 -21.58
N TRP A 470 17.74 -12.84 -22.50
CA TRP A 470 18.54 -12.83 -23.73
C TRP A 470 18.20 -11.61 -24.60
N TYR A 471 16.91 -11.36 -24.85
CA TYR A 471 16.50 -10.27 -25.72
C TYR A 471 16.84 -8.90 -25.12
N GLN A 472 16.56 -8.69 -23.83
CA GLN A 472 16.84 -7.41 -23.17
C GLN A 472 18.34 -7.10 -23.07
N SER A 473 19.21 -8.13 -23.05
CA SER A 473 20.67 -7.96 -23.03
C SER A 473 21.22 -7.46 -24.38
N GLN A 474 20.46 -7.58 -25.48
CA GLN A 474 20.83 -7.06 -26.80
C GLN A 474 20.49 -5.56 -26.95
N LEU A 475 19.77 -4.98 -25.98
CA LEU A 475 19.30 -3.61 -26.04
C LEU A 475 20.20 -2.70 -25.20
N GLU A 476 20.68 -1.61 -25.81
CA GLU A 476 21.47 -0.59 -25.13
C GLU A 476 20.56 0.45 -24.46
N TRP A 477 19.87 0.06 -23.39
CA TRP A 477 18.86 0.86 -22.71
C TRP A 477 19.30 2.28 -22.35
N GLN A 478 20.57 2.46 -22.00
CA GLN A 478 21.11 3.76 -21.57
C GLN A 478 21.21 4.76 -22.73
N ASN A 479 21.48 4.27 -23.94
CA ASN A 479 21.68 5.09 -25.13
C ASN A 479 20.36 5.44 -25.85
N MET A 480 19.24 4.81 -25.46
CA MET A 480 17.93 5.05 -26.06
C MET A 480 17.26 6.31 -25.50
N VAL A 481 16.56 7.05 -26.37
CA VAL A 481 15.63 8.11 -25.94
C VAL A 481 14.33 7.50 -25.36
N PHE A 482 13.58 8.32 -24.63
CA PHE A 482 12.38 7.85 -23.91
C PHE A 482 11.39 7.05 -24.79
N THR A 483 11.07 7.54 -25.98
CA THR A 483 10.13 6.86 -26.90
C THR A 483 10.64 5.50 -27.35
N GLN A 484 11.94 5.39 -27.63
CA GLN A 484 12.56 4.11 -28.00
C GLN A 484 12.54 3.13 -26.82
N ARG A 485 12.85 3.60 -25.60
CA ARG A 485 12.76 2.78 -24.39
C ARG A 485 11.32 2.29 -24.13
N ALA A 486 10.33 3.18 -24.29
CA ALA A 486 8.92 2.83 -24.09
C ALA A 486 8.43 1.78 -25.09
N ILE A 487 8.83 1.89 -26.36
CA ILE A 487 8.52 0.89 -27.38
C ILE A 487 9.25 -0.43 -27.08
N ALA A 488 10.55 -0.37 -26.77
CA ALA A 488 11.37 -1.53 -26.49
C ALA A 488 10.85 -2.32 -25.27
N ILE A 489 10.52 -1.64 -24.15
CA ILE A 489 9.99 -2.32 -22.95
C ILE A 489 8.62 -2.96 -23.24
N SER A 490 7.76 -2.27 -24.00
CA SER A 490 6.45 -2.82 -24.39
C SER A 490 6.60 -4.07 -25.24
N TYR A 491 7.57 -4.06 -26.17
CA TYR A 491 7.88 -5.22 -26.98
C TYR A 491 8.43 -6.39 -26.15
N VAL A 492 9.38 -6.11 -25.24
CA VAL A 492 9.97 -7.15 -24.35
C VAL A 492 8.91 -7.78 -23.45
N ILE A 493 8.03 -6.95 -22.86
CA ILE A 493 6.93 -7.44 -22.04
C ILE A 493 5.94 -8.27 -22.87
N GLY A 494 5.57 -7.78 -24.06
CA GLY A 494 4.68 -8.51 -24.97
C GLY A 494 5.28 -9.85 -25.40
N LEU A 495 6.57 -9.87 -25.75
CA LEU A 495 7.30 -11.08 -26.06
C LEU A 495 7.29 -12.07 -24.86
N GLY A 496 7.57 -11.56 -23.67
CA GLY A 496 7.54 -12.36 -22.44
C GLY A 496 6.17 -13.01 -22.21
N ILE A 497 5.08 -12.25 -22.36
CA ILE A 497 3.71 -12.76 -22.22
C ILE A 497 3.42 -13.86 -23.25
N ILE A 498 3.79 -13.64 -24.52
CA ILE A 498 3.57 -14.63 -25.59
C ILE A 498 4.36 -15.90 -25.33
N VAL A 499 5.66 -15.77 -25.06
CA VAL A 499 6.54 -16.93 -24.77
C VAL A 499 6.04 -17.70 -23.56
N TYR A 500 5.63 -17.01 -22.49
CA TYR A 500 5.07 -17.63 -21.31
C TYR A 500 3.77 -18.39 -21.60
N ALA A 501 2.84 -17.76 -22.33
CA ALA A 501 1.58 -18.39 -22.71
C ALA A 501 1.79 -19.65 -23.56
N VAL A 502 2.67 -19.57 -24.56
CA VAL A 502 3.03 -20.71 -25.40
C VAL A 502 3.70 -21.82 -24.58
N ALA A 503 4.64 -21.47 -23.69
CA ALA A 503 5.28 -22.45 -22.80
C ALA A 503 4.27 -23.12 -21.86
N CYS A 504 3.32 -22.37 -21.30
CA CYS A 504 2.23 -22.92 -20.50
C CYS A 504 1.42 -23.96 -21.30
N LEU A 505 1.08 -23.67 -22.55
CA LEU A 505 0.36 -24.60 -23.42
C LEU A 505 1.18 -25.88 -23.71
N ILE A 506 2.48 -25.73 -24.02
CA ILE A 506 3.41 -26.83 -24.27
C ILE A 506 3.54 -27.74 -23.04
N PHE A 507 3.66 -27.18 -21.85
CA PHE A 507 3.74 -27.93 -20.59
C PHE A 507 2.36 -28.47 -20.12
N GLY A 508 1.31 -28.25 -20.90
CA GLY A 508 -0.02 -28.79 -20.64
C GLY A 508 -0.73 -28.13 -19.49
N VAL A 509 -0.55 -26.80 -19.32
CA VAL A 509 -1.40 -25.98 -18.48
C VAL A 509 -2.71 -25.73 -19.23
N ARG A 510 -3.83 -26.24 -18.72
CA ARG A 510 -5.15 -26.16 -19.35
C ARG A 510 -6.06 -25.25 -18.52
N THR A 511 -7.04 -24.65 -19.18
CA THR A 511 -8.09 -23.85 -18.51
C THR A 511 -8.88 -24.66 -17.48
N SER A 512 -9.00 -25.99 -17.69
CA SER A 512 -9.59 -26.90 -16.70
C SER A 512 -8.89 -26.94 -15.35
N HIS A 513 -7.60 -26.61 -15.29
CA HIS A 513 -6.87 -26.48 -14.02
C HIS A 513 -7.25 -25.22 -13.24
N LEU A 514 -7.87 -24.25 -13.91
CA LEU A 514 -8.29 -22.96 -13.38
C LEU A 514 -9.80 -22.87 -13.21
N SER A 515 -10.57 -23.82 -13.74
CA SER A 515 -12.00 -23.89 -13.46
C SER A 515 -12.18 -24.32 -12.01
N GLY A 516 -12.60 -23.39 -11.15
CA GLY A 516 -12.95 -23.67 -9.76
C GLY A 516 -14.05 -24.74 -9.71
N ALA A 517 -14.09 -25.51 -8.62
CA ALA A 517 -15.06 -26.58 -8.38
C ALA A 517 -16.53 -26.10 -8.29
N HIS A 518 -16.79 -24.81 -8.47
CA HIS A 518 -18.13 -24.26 -8.54
C HIS A 518 -18.42 -23.71 -9.94
N LYS A 519 -19.18 -24.50 -10.72
CA LYS A 519 -20.14 -23.90 -11.64
C LYS A 519 -21.01 -22.96 -10.78
N LEU A 520 -20.88 -21.65 -11.01
CA LEU A 520 -21.83 -20.67 -10.52
C LEU A 520 -23.18 -21.03 -11.15
N ASN A 521 -24.01 -21.81 -10.47
CA ASN A 521 -25.42 -21.92 -10.73
C ASN A 521 -26.15 -20.78 -10.03
#